data_03dc8b20595114331016623167d2ffaf
#
_entry.id   03dc8b20595114331016623167d2ffaf
#
_cell.length_a   1.000
_cell.length_b   1.000
_cell.length_c   1.000
_cell.angle_alpha   90.00
_cell.angle_beta   90.00
_cell.angle_gamma   90.00
#
_symmetry.space_group_name_H-M   'P 1'
#
loop_
_entity.id
_entity.type
_entity.pdbx_description
1 polymer ?
#
loop_
_entity_poly.entity_id
_entity_poly.type
_entity_poly.pdbx_seq_one_letter_code
_entity_poly.pdbx_strand_id
1 'polypeptide(L)' 'PKGKYISFADFSKNASKDEIEGFFKTVGKVAEDQNLVGEGYRILANHGINAGQEVPHFHFHIFGKQPLGPMISKV' A
#
# COMPACT_ATOMS: atom_id res chain seq x y z
N PRO A 1 -8.08 -3.89 0.89
CA PRO A 1 -8.71 -5.21 0.81
C PRO A 1 -10.11 -5.20 1.39
N LYS A 2 -10.92 -6.13 0.93
CA LYS A 2 -12.33 -6.22 1.38
C LYS A 2 -12.45 -6.81 2.78
N GLY A 3 -11.46 -7.55 3.23
CA GLY A 3 -11.43 -8.12 4.57
C GLY A 3 -11.15 -7.06 5.63
N LYS A 4 -11.43 -7.41 6.87
CA LYS A 4 -11.22 -6.49 7.99
C LYS A 4 -9.86 -6.75 8.63
N TYR A 5 -8.81 -6.36 7.96
CA TYR A 5 -7.44 -6.49 8.45
C TYR A 5 -6.98 -5.18 9.04
N ILE A 6 -6.38 -5.23 10.23
CA ILE A 6 -6.00 -4.02 10.95
C ILE A 6 -4.61 -3.51 10.57
N SER A 7 -3.78 -4.35 9.96
CA SER A 7 -2.41 -3.99 9.65
C SER A 7 -1.85 -4.91 8.58
N PHE A 8 -0.67 -4.56 8.07
CA PHE A 8 0.02 -5.44 7.13
C PHE A 8 0.35 -6.80 7.74
N ALA A 9 0.78 -6.83 9.00
CA ALA A 9 1.08 -8.11 9.67
C ALA A 9 -0.17 -8.99 9.76
N ASP A 10 -1.31 -8.40 10.11
CA ASP A 10 -2.57 -9.12 10.17
C ASP A 10 -2.94 -9.67 8.79
N PHE A 11 -2.88 -8.83 7.77
CA PHE A 11 -3.19 -9.22 6.40
C PHE A 11 -2.28 -10.35 5.91
N SER A 12 -0.97 -10.21 6.11
CA SER A 12 -0.01 -11.20 5.63
C SER A 12 -0.18 -12.56 6.31
N LYS A 13 -0.61 -12.57 7.56
CA LYS A 13 -0.77 -13.79 8.33
C LYS A 13 -2.14 -14.47 8.08
N ASN A 14 -3.19 -13.69 7.99
CA ASN A 14 -4.55 -14.20 8.05
C ASN A 14 -5.34 -14.13 6.75
N ALA A 15 -4.91 -13.36 5.77
CA ALA A 15 -5.62 -13.29 4.49
C ALA A 15 -5.44 -14.58 3.70
N SER A 16 -6.47 -14.93 2.94
CA SER A 16 -6.40 -16.10 2.07
C SER A 16 -5.47 -15.83 0.89
N LYS A 17 -5.05 -16.91 0.23
CA LYS A 17 -4.27 -16.82 -1.00
C LYS A 17 -4.98 -15.95 -2.03
N ASP A 18 -6.27 -16.15 -2.22
CA ASP A 18 -7.05 -15.40 -3.21
C ASP A 18 -7.16 -13.93 -2.83
N GLU A 19 -7.29 -13.63 -1.55
CA GLU A 19 -7.35 -12.23 -1.09
C GLU A 19 -6.02 -11.52 -1.34
N ILE A 20 -4.89 -12.20 -1.07
CA ILE A 20 -3.57 -11.62 -1.29
C ILE A 20 -3.36 -11.37 -2.79
N GLU A 21 -3.64 -12.36 -3.63
CA GLU A 21 -3.50 -12.22 -5.06
C GLU A 21 -4.38 -11.10 -5.60
N GLY A 22 -5.66 -11.08 -5.21
CA GLY A 22 -6.60 -10.07 -5.67
C GLY A 22 -6.20 -8.68 -5.26
N PHE A 23 -5.70 -8.52 -4.04
CA PHE A 23 -5.28 -7.22 -3.54
C PHE A 23 -4.12 -6.66 -4.36
N PHE A 24 -3.08 -7.46 -4.59
CA PHE A 24 -1.91 -6.98 -5.34
C PHE A 24 -2.22 -6.72 -6.81
N LYS A 25 -3.04 -7.55 -7.43
CA LYS A 25 -3.46 -7.31 -8.81
C LYS A 25 -4.29 -6.04 -8.94
N THR A 26 -5.14 -5.77 -7.95
CA THR A 26 -5.94 -4.55 -7.94
C THR A 26 -5.06 -3.31 -7.77
N VAL A 27 -4.06 -3.36 -6.89
CA VAL A 27 -3.12 -2.25 -6.71
C VAL A 27 -2.41 -1.93 -8.03
N GLY A 28 -1.92 -2.95 -8.73
CA GLY A 28 -1.27 -2.77 -10.02
C GLY A 28 -2.20 -2.17 -11.06
N LYS A 29 -3.44 -2.64 -11.10
CA LYS A 29 -4.42 -2.12 -12.04
C LYS A 29 -4.78 -0.66 -11.77
N VAL A 30 -4.90 -0.28 -10.51
CA VAL A 30 -5.16 1.11 -10.17
C VAL A 30 -4.01 2.00 -10.66
N ALA A 31 -2.76 1.56 -10.46
CA ALA A 31 -1.61 2.32 -10.93
C ALA A 31 -1.63 2.49 -12.46
N GLU A 32 -1.99 1.44 -13.21
CA GLU A 32 -2.14 1.55 -14.66
C GLU A 32 -3.25 2.51 -15.05
N ASP A 33 -4.42 2.36 -14.43
CA ASP A 33 -5.59 3.18 -14.76
C ASP A 33 -5.36 4.66 -14.45
N GLN A 34 -4.50 4.96 -13.48
CA GLN A 34 -4.14 6.33 -13.13
C GLN A 34 -2.93 6.85 -13.94
N ASN A 35 -2.44 6.07 -14.89
CA ASN A 35 -1.31 6.44 -15.76
C ASN A 35 -0.01 6.70 -14.96
N LEU A 36 0.25 5.88 -13.95
CA LEU A 36 1.45 6.06 -13.11
C LEU A 36 2.63 5.21 -13.56
N VAL A 37 2.39 4.19 -14.38
CA VAL A 37 3.42 3.20 -14.71
C VAL A 37 4.57 3.80 -15.51
N GLY A 38 4.29 4.70 -16.46
CA GLY A 38 5.32 5.23 -17.37
C GLY A 38 6.43 5.98 -16.64
N GLU A 39 6.10 6.87 -15.72
CA GLU A 39 7.08 7.65 -14.99
C GLU A 39 7.39 7.13 -13.61
N GLY A 40 6.58 6.20 -13.15
CA GLY A 40 6.82 5.53 -11.88
C GLY A 40 5.94 6.02 -10.74
N TYR A 41 5.89 5.20 -9.71
CA TYR A 41 5.07 5.50 -8.54
C TYR A 41 5.65 4.79 -7.33
N ARG A 42 5.17 5.18 -6.17
CA ARG A 42 5.56 4.56 -4.90
C ARG A 42 4.32 4.01 -4.23
N ILE A 43 4.43 2.80 -3.69
CA ILE A 43 3.40 2.26 -2.81
C ILE A 43 3.99 2.13 -1.42
N LEU A 44 3.17 2.40 -0.41
CA LEU A 44 3.61 2.21 0.97
C LEU A 44 2.42 1.88 1.86
N ALA A 45 2.72 1.19 2.96
CA ALA A 45 1.75 0.91 4.01
C ALA A 45 2.40 1.24 5.35
N ASN A 46 1.61 1.78 6.26
CA ASN A 46 2.08 2.07 7.61
C ASN A 46 1.58 0.98 8.55
N HIS A 47 2.48 0.44 9.37
CA HIS A 47 2.16 -0.58 10.36
C HIS A 47 2.61 -0.12 11.73
N GLY A 48 1.63 -0.02 12.63
CA GLY A 48 1.92 0.20 14.03
C GLY A 48 2.38 1.60 14.38
N ILE A 49 2.79 1.75 15.63
CA ILE A 49 3.05 3.05 16.22
C ILE A 49 4.28 3.75 15.63
N ASN A 50 5.32 3.00 15.30
CA ASN A 50 6.54 3.59 14.74
C ASN A 50 6.34 4.16 13.35
N ALA A 51 5.34 3.68 12.62
CA ALA A 51 5.01 4.18 11.29
C ALA A 51 3.86 5.19 11.34
N GLY A 52 3.34 5.50 12.52
CA GLY A 52 2.24 6.45 12.65
C GLY A 52 0.92 5.92 12.15
N GLN A 53 0.68 4.62 12.25
CA GLN A 53 -0.61 4.07 11.86
C GLN A 53 -1.70 4.57 12.81
N GLU A 54 -2.54 5.44 12.32
CA GLU A 54 -3.62 6.03 13.13
C GLU A 54 -4.93 5.26 12.99
N VAL A 55 -5.21 4.78 11.78
CA VAL A 55 -6.44 4.06 11.49
C VAL A 55 -6.15 2.56 11.61
N PRO A 56 -6.90 1.83 12.46
CA PRO A 56 -6.68 0.38 12.64
C PRO A 56 -7.27 -0.42 11.48
N HIS A 57 -6.82 -0.14 10.28
CA HIS A 57 -7.28 -0.78 9.07
C HIS A 57 -6.13 -0.80 8.07
N PHE A 58 -5.84 -1.99 7.52
CA PHE A 58 -4.76 -2.14 6.56
C PHE A 58 -5.12 -1.47 5.24
N HIS A 59 -4.22 -0.62 4.75
CA HIS A 59 -4.38 0.03 3.46
C HIS A 59 -3.03 0.39 2.87
N PHE A 60 -2.99 0.52 1.54
CA PHE A 60 -1.83 1.00 0.82
C PHE A 60 -2.09 2.41 0.33
N HIS A 61 -1.04 3.21 0.34
CA HIS A 61 -1.03 4.52 -0.33
C HIS A 61 -0.26 4.39 -1.63
N ILE A 62 -0.77 5.02 -2.68
CA ILE A 62 -0.09 5.07 -3.99
C ILE A 62 0.19 6.53 -4.31
N PHE A 63 1.47 6.85 -4.53
CA PHE A 63 1.92 8.21 -4.83
C PHE A 63 2.58 8.26 -6.20
N GLY A 64 2.26 9.27 -7.00
CA GLY A 64 2.87 9.43 -8.31
C GLY A 64 2.58 10.80 -8.89
N LYS A 65 2.85 10.93 -10.19
CA LYS A 65 2.61 12.13 -11.00
C LYS A 65 3.56 13.29 -10.71
N GLN A 66 4.52 13.08 -9.83
CA GLN A 66 5.56 14.09 -9.53
C GLN A 66 6.73 13.38 -8.87
N PRO A 67 7.93 13.97 -8.92
CA PRO A 67 9.06 13.44 -8.16
C PRO A 67 8.73 13.40 -6.67
N LEU A 68 9.00 12.27 -6.04
CA LEU A 68 8.57 12.04 -4.66
C LEU A 68 9.68 12.24 -3.62
N GLY A 69 10.93 12.37 -4.08
CA GLY A 69 12.04 12.55 -3.16
C GLY A 69 12.42 11.27 -2.44
N PRO A 70 13.27 11.36 -1.40
CA PRO A 70 13.71 10.17 -0.66
C PRO A 70 12.58 9.55 0.14
N MET A 71 12.68 8.25 0.36
CA MET A 71 11.66 7.52 1.12
C MET A 71 11.63 7.90 2.58
N ILE A 72 12.76 8.24 3.13
CA ILE A 72 12.92 8.62 4.53
C ILE A 72 13.57 9.98 4.58
N SER A 73 13.02 10.89 5.38
CA SER A 73 13.61 12.21 5.54
C SER A 73 14.99 12.11 6.17
N LYS A 74 15.92 12.89 5.66
CA LYS A 74 17.23 13.00 6.29
C LYS A 74 17.08 13.78 7.60
N VAL A 75 17.71 13.28 8.62
CA VAL A 75 17.70 13.92 9.93
C VAL A 75 18.98 14.69 10.13
#